data_a6f1590d5fab3fb15cedfb7d5fed6f76
#
_entry.id   a6f1590d5fab3fb15cedfb7d5fed6f76
#
_cell.length_a   1.000
_cell.length_b   1.000
_cell.length_c   1.000
_cell.angle_alpha   90.00
_cell.angle_beta   90.00
_cell.angle_gamma   90.00
#
_symmetry.space_group_name_H-M   'P 1'
#
loop_
_entity.id
_entity.type
_entity.pdbx_description
1 polymer ?
#
loop_
_entity_poly.entity_id
_entity_poly.type
_entity_poly.pdbx_seq_one_letter_code
_entity_poly.pdbx_strand_id
1 'polypeptide(L)'
;MNTYIDIGINLTNKQFNHEHEEIINRALDNGVEQMILTGTSVRGSKESVEIAEDYPGILFSTAGIHPHDAKSFNNESISELRNLLKQDRVVSVGECGLDFDRDFSPRPVQEKCYRVQLELSIEVSKPLFLHERAAFKRFNEITDEYLYRIPKAVVHCFTGTLEEAKIYLDKGFYLGFTGAISDQNRFKHLEEVIRYVPLDRMMIETDAPFMLPKNMPRMQNRRNEPAFLPYVAQTIAHLKKISISEVAGETTEAARNFFGIEF
;
A
#
# COMPACT_ATOMS: atom_id res chain seq x y z
N MET A 1 2.45 -11.79 21.71
CA MET A 1 3.01 -11.85 20.33
C MET A 1 2.76 -10.47 19.74
N ASN A 2 3.64 -9.93 18.90
CA ASN A 2 3.35 -8.66 18.23
C ASN A 2 2.30 -8.89 17.14
N THR A 3 1.43 -7.91 16.95
CA THR A 3 0.38 -7.92 15.93
C THR A 3 0.73 -6.94 14.83
N TYR A 4 0.50 -7.32 13.58
CA TYR A 4 0.80 -6.53 12.40
C TYR A 4 -0.37 -6.47 11.43
N ILE A 5 -0.45 -5.39 10.65
CA ILE A 5 -1.30 -5.25 9.48
C ILE A 5 -0.41 -5.04 8.25
N ASP A 6 -0.56 -5.90 7.25
CA ASP A 6 0.07 -5.70 5.93
C ASP A 6 -0.86 -4.85 5.06
N ILE A 7 -0.49 -3.59 4.84
CA ILE A 7 -1.37 -2.68 4.11
C ILE A 7 -1.33 -2.83 2.58
N GLY A 8 -0.45 -3.68 2.05
CA GLY A 8 -0.33 -3.86 0.60
C GLY A 8 0.23 -5.23 0.22
N ILE A 9 -0.65 -6.10 -0.30
CA ILE A 9 -0.29 -7.42 -0.83
C ILE A 9 -0.99 -7.69 -2.16
N ASN A 10 -0.27 -8.26 -3.13
CA ASN A 10 -0.81 -8.62 -4.44
C ASN A 10 -1.18 -10.11 -4.49
N LEU A 11 -2.16 -10.55 -3.69
CA LEU A 11 -2.52 -11.96 -3.57
C LEU A 11 -3.13 -12.53 -4.87
N THR A 12 -3.67 -11.68 -5.76
CA THR A 12 -4.12 -12.04 -7.10
C THR A 12 -2.97 -12.30 -8.09
N ASN A 13 -1.70 -12.10 -7.67
CA ASN A 13 -0.55 -12.36 -8.53
C ASN A 13 -0.41 -13.86 -8.80
N LYS A 14 -0.15 -14.22 -10.08
CA LYS A 14 0.00 -15.61 -10.52
C LYS A 14 1.02 -16.45 -9.72
N GLN A 15 1.98 -15.81 -9.05
CA GLN A 15 2.95 -16.49 -8.19
C GLN A 15 2.32 -17.08 -6.92
N PHE A 16 1.10 -16.68 -6.59
CA PHE A 16 0.34 -17.13 -5.43
C PHE A 16 -0.83 -18.06 -5.78
N ASN A 17 -1.03 -18.35 -7.09
CA ASN A 17 -2.13 -19.22 -7.51
C ASN A 17 -2.11 -20.55 -6.76
N HIS A 18 -3.28 -20.93 -6.24
CA HIS A 18 -3.50 -22.18 -5.50
C HIS A 18 -2.80 -22.28 -4.13
N GLU A 19 -2.20 -21.18 -3.61
CA GLU A 19 -1.49 -21.19 -2.33
C GLU A 19 -2.08 -20.16 -1.34
N HIS A 20 -3.27 -19.57 -1.60
CA HIS A 20 -3.81 -18.47 -0.80
C HIS A 20 -3.97 -18.87 0.66
N GLU A 21 -4.58 -20.02 0.95
CA GLU A 21 -4.81 -20.51 2.31
C GLU A 21 -3.50 -20.72 3.08
N GLU A 22 -2.50 -21.35 2.45
CA GLU A 22 -1.20 -21.58 3.08
C GLU A 22 -0.44 -20.28 3.34
N ILE A 23 -0.52 -19.31 2.42
CA ILE A 23 0.11 -18.00 2.58
C ILE A 23 -0.52 -17.22 3.74
N ILE A 24 -1.86 -17.22 3.80
CA ILE A 24 -2.62 -16.55 4.87
C ILE A 24 -2.31 -17.21 6.22
N ASN A 25 -2.32 -18.54 6.30
CA ASN A 25 -1.99 -19.25 7.53
C ASN A 25 -0.57 -18.94 8.01
N ARG A 26 0.43 -18.93 7.11
CA ARG A 26 1.80 -18.52 7.46
C ARG A 26 1.88 -17.06 7.95
N ALA A 27 1.08 -16.16 7.38
CA ALA A 27 1.00 -14.78 7.83
C ALA A 27 0.46 -14.70 9.26
N LEU A 28 -0.67 -15.37 9.54
CA LEU A 28 -1.28 -15.44 10.87
C LEU A 28 -0.32 -16.04 11.92
N ASP A 29 0.39 -17.12 11.57
CA ASP A 29 1.39 -17.77 12.44
C ASP A 29 2.55 -16.82 12.80
N ASN A 30 2.80 -15.79 11.97
CA ASN A 30 3.82 -14.76 12.20
C ASN A 30 3.26 -13.44 12.76
N GLY A 31 2.00 -13.42 13.21
CA GLY A 31 1.36 -12.27 13.84
C GLY A 31 0.82 -11.22 12.86
N VAL A 32 0.77 -11.51 11.56
CA VAL A 32 0.10 -10.65 10.57
C VAL A 32 -1.37 -11.00 10.57
N GLU A 33 -2.16 -10.28 11.35
CA GLU A 33 -3.57 -10.61 11.61
C GLU A 33 -4.52 -10.10 10.54
N GLN A 34 -4.16 -9.00 9.88
CA GLN A 34 -4.97 -8.40 8.82
C GLN A 34 -4.09 -8.03 7.62
N MET A 35 -4.64 -8.19 6.43
CA MET A 35 -3.95 -7.92 5.17
C MET A 35 -4.89 -7.20 4.20
N ILE A 36 -4.36 -6.22 3.45
CA ILE A 36 -5.11 -5.44 2.47
C ILE A 36 -4.62 -5.83 1.07
N LEU A 37 -5.49 -6.45 0.29
CA LEU A 37 -5.23 -6.85 -1.08
C LEU A 37 -5.27 -5.64 -2.00
N THR A 38 -4.23 -5.46 -2.79
CA THR A 38 -4.09 -4.29 -3.67
C THR A 38 -4.83 -4.48 -4.98
N GLY A 39 -5.88 -3.68 -5.21
CA GLY A 39 -6.60 -3.61 -6.47
C GLY A 39 -5.87 -2.72 -7.48
N THR A 40 -5.30 -3.30 -8.54
CA THR A 40 -4.49 -2.57 -9.53
C THR A 40 -5.17 -2.34 -10.87
N SER A 41 -6.34 -2.93 -11.07
CA SER A 41 -7.23 -2.78 -12.24
C SER A 41 -8.65 -3.14 -11.82
N VAL A 42 -9.65 -2.82 -12.63
CA VAL A 42 -11.03 -3.22 -12.34
C VAL A 42 -11.14 -4.73 -12.13
N ARG A 43 -10.52 -5.52 -13.00
CA ARG A 43 -10.49 -6.98 -12.87
C ARG A 43 -9.77 -7.41 -11.58
N GLY A 44 -8.56 -6.91 -11.34
CA GLY A 44 -7.80 -7.26 -10.13
C GLY A 44 -8.52 -6.82 -8.84
N SER A 45 -9.22 -5.69 -8.86
CA SER A 45 -10.06 -5.25 -7.74
C SER A 45 -11.21 -6.22 -7.47
N LYS A 46 -11.90 -6.70 -8.50
CA LYS A 46 -12.96 -7.73 -8.36
C LYS A 46 -12.40 -9.01 -7.76
N GLU A 47 -11.31 -9.54 -8.32
CA GLU A 47 -10.64 -10.75 -7.82
C GLU A 47 -10.18 -10.58 -6.36
N SER A 48 -9.65 -9.41 -5.99
CA SER A 48 -9.25 -9.10 -4.61
C SER A 48 -10.43 -9.10 -3.64
N VAL A 49 -11.57 -8.55 -4.05
CA VAL A 49 -12.81 -8.57 -3.26
C VAL A 49 -13.30 -10.00 -3.05
N GLU A 50 -13.38 -10.80 -4.13
CA GLU A 50 -13.81 -12.21 -4.07
C GLU A 50 -12.93 -13.01 -3.08
N ILE A 51 -11.60 -12.84 -3.14
CA ILE A 51 -10.70 -13.50 -2.18
C ILE A 51 -10.94 -12.99 -0.75
N ALA A 52 -11.16 -11.69 -0.57
CA ALA A 52 -11.36 -11.11 0.76
C ALA A 52 -12.69 -11.55 1.41
N GLU A 53 -13.70 -11.90 0.61
CA GLU A 53 -14.98 -12.43 1.10
C GLU A 53 -14.82 -13.79 1.80
N ASP A 54 -13.87 -14.62 1.35
CA ASP A 54 -13.62 -15.95 1.92
C ASP A 54 -12.93 -15.88 3.30
N TYR A 55 -12.31 -14.73 3.65
CA TYR A 55 -11.54 -14.56 4.90
C TYR A 55 -12.01 -13.34 5.72
N PRO A 56 -13.24 -13.37 6.25
CA PRO A 56 -13.82 -12.25 6.99
C PRO A 56 -13.01 -11.86 8.24
N GLY A 57 -12.72 -10.54 8.37
CA GLY A 57 -11.94 -9.98 9.48
C GLY A 57 -10.42 -10.08 9.29
N ILE A 58 -9.94 -10.90 8.34
CA ILE A 58 -8.52 -11.11 8.04
C ILE A 58 -8.13 -10.34 6.78
N LEU A 59 -8.92 -10.47 5.70
CA LEU A 59 -8.64 -9.83 4.43
C LEU A 59 -9.59 -8.68 4.15
N PHE A 60 -9.00 -7.61 3.65
CA PHE A 60 -9.66 -6.45 3.07
C PHE A 60 -9.07 -6.19 1.68
N SER A 61 -9.63 -5.25 0.92
CA SER A 61 -9.07 -4.87 -0.37
C SER A 61 -9.12 -3.37 -0.62
N THR A 62 -8.35 -2.94 -1.58
CA THR A 62 -8.53 -1.65 -2.24
C THR A 62 -9.22 -1.86 -3.59
N ALA A 63 -9.74 -0.81 -4.19
CA ALA A 63 -10.26 -0.84 -5.56
C ALA A 63 -9.80 0.38 -6.34
N GLY A 64 -9.05 0.12 -7.43
CA GLY A 64 -8.47 1.18 -8.23
C GLY A 64 -7.87 0.72 -9.56
N ILE A 65 -7.28 1.67 -10.28
CA ILE A 65 -6.54 1.45 -11.53
C ILE A 65 -5.16 2.04 -11.38
N HIS A 66 -4.16 1.16 -11.32
CA HIS A 66 -2.75 1.49 -11.25
C HIS A 66 -2.31 2.28 -12.51
N PRO A 67 -1.34 3.21 -12.41
CA PRO A 67 -0.85 3.98 -13.57
C PRO A 67 -0.39 3.10 -14.75
N HIS A 68 0.11 1.90 -14.50
CA HIS A 68 0.47 0.97 -15.59
C HIS A 68 -0.73 0.55 -16.45
N ASP A 69 -1.91 0.46 -15.85
CA ASP A 69 -3.16 0.03 -16.51
C ASP A 69 -4.10 1.18 -16.85
N ALA A 70 -3.67 2.43 -16.64
CA ALA A 70 -4.48 3.63 -16.88
C ALA A 70 -5.05 3.72 -18.30
N LYS A 71 -4.40 3.10 -19.30
CA LYS A 71 -4.91 3.02 -20.68
C LYS A 71 -6.21 2.22 -20.82
N SER A 72 -6.54 1.37 -19.84
CA SER A 72 -7.80 0.60 -19.80
C SER A 72 -8.98 1.41 -19.26
N PHE A 73 -8.70 2.58 -18.68
CA PHE A 73 -9.65 3.44 -18.03
C PHE A 73 -10.73 3.97 -18.99
N ASN A 74 -11.99 3.86 -18.59
CA ASN A 74 -13.16 4.42 -19.28
C ASN A 74 -14.30 4.68 -18.28
N ASN A 75 -15.44 5.19 -18.74
CA ASN A 75 -16.59 5.52 -17.88
C ASN A 75 -17.18 4.27 -17.18
N GLU A 76 -17.16 3.12 -17.83
CA GLU A 76 -17.65 1.85 -17.26
C GLU A 76 -16.75 1.41 -16.11
N SER A 77 -15.41 1.52 -16.29
CA SER A 77 -14.43 1.23 -15.24
C SER A 77 -14.73 1.99 -13.94
N ILE A 78 -15.06 3.27 -14.02
CA ILE A 78 -15.40 4.09 -12.85
C ILE A 78 -16.69 3.65 -12.19
N SER A 79 -17.70 3.28 -12.99
CA SER A 79 -18.96 2.76 -12.45
C SER A 79 -18.77 1.44 -11.71
N GLU A 80 -17.89 0.58 -12.24
CA GLU A 80 -17.55 -0.69 -11.61
C GLU A 80 -16.77 -0.48 -10.30
N LEU A 81 -15.73 0.38 -10.30
CA LEU A 81 -15.00 0.73 -9.08
C LEU A 81 -15.92 1.33 -8.01
N ARG A 82 -16.83 2.25 -8.40
CA ARG A 82 -17.82 2.83 -7.50
C ARG A 82 -18.69 1.77 -6.84
N ASN A 83 -19.06 0.71 -7.57
CA ASN A 83 -19.86 -0.39 -7.03
C ASN A 83 -19.04 -1.27 -6.07
N LEU A 84 -17.77 -1.57 -6.39
CA LEU A 84 -16.87 -2.29 -5.50
C LEU A 84 -16.66 -1.52 -4.18
N LEU A 85 -16.44 -0.20 -4.28
CA LEU A 85 -16.20 0.68 -3.13
C LEU A 85 -17.39 0.81 -2.16
N LYS A 86 -18.60 0.35 -2.53
CA LYS A 86 -19.74 0.25 -1.60
C LYS A 86 -19.66 -0.95 -0.66
N GLN A 87 -18.82 -1.91 -0.96
CA GLN A 87 -18.66 -3.11 -0.14
C GLN A 87 -17.81 -2.81 1.10
N ASP A 88 -18.17 -3.37 2.24
CA ASP A 88 -17.50 -3.08 3.52
C ASP A 88 -16.03 -3.51 3.52
N ARG A 89 -15.69 -4.57 2.76
CA ARG A 89 -14.31 -5.07 2.67
C ARG A 89 -13.39 -4.24 1.79
N VAL A 90 -13.93 -3.35 0.97
CA VAL A 90 -13.15 -2.44 0.14
C VAL A 90 -12.90 -1.17 0.93
N VAL A 91 -11.71 -1.05 1.51
CA VAL A 91 -11.39 -0.03 2.52
C VAL A 91 -10.73 1.23 1.95
N SER A 92 -10.31 1.22 0.68
CA SER A 92 -9.57 2.34 0.08
C SER A 92 -9.78 2.42 -1.43
N VAL A 93 -9.69 3.62 -1.99
CA VAL A 93 -9.55 3.85 -3.44
C VAL A 93 -8.08 3.76 -3.81
N GLY A 94 -7.78 2.86 -4.72
CA GLY A 94 -6.41 2.59 -5.18
C GLY A 94 -6.21 1.09 -5.47
N GLU A 95 -5.09 0.75 -5.95
CA GLU A 95 -3.86 1.54 -6.13
C GLU A 95 -4.02 2.50 -7.32
N CYS A 96 -3.75 3.78 -7.10
CA CYS A 96 -3.83 4.80 -8.15
C CYS A 96 -2.72 5.84 -7.98
N GLY A 97 -2.41 6.58 -9.04
CA GLY A 97 -1.35 7.58 -8.99
C GLY A 97 -0.62 7.75 -10.31
N LEU A 98 0.72 7.96 -10.25
CA LEU A 98 1.57 8.18 -11.41
C LEU A 98 2.86 7.35 -11.34
N ASP A 99 3.24 6.76 -12.47
CA ASP A 99 4.54 6.08 -12.67
C ASP A 99 5.17 6.57 -13.99
N PHE A 100 6.15 7.47 -13.87
CA PHE A 100 6.90 8.03 -14.99
C PHE A 100 8.25 7.34 -15.21
N ASP A 101 8.55 6.27 -14.47
CA ASP A 101 9.70 5.40 -14.69
C ASP A 101 9.38 4.32 -15.72
N ARG A 102 8.22 3.69 -15.61
CA ARG A 102 7.80 2.60 -16.51
C ARG A 102 7.05 3.09 -17.75
N ASP A 103 6.23 4.14 -17.61
CA ASP A 103 5.43 4.73 -18.71
C ASP A 103 4.61 3.69 -19.53
N PHE A 104 4.08 2.64 -18.86
CA PHE A 104 3.28 1.59 -19.52
C PHE A 104 1.94 2.10 -20.07
N SER A 105 1.44 3.20 -19.53
CA SER A 105 0.37 4.01 -20.09
C SER A 105 0.89 5.42 -20.35
N PRO A 106 0.41 6.11 -21.40
CA PRO A 106 0.81 7.50 -21.68
C PRO A 106 0.54 8.42 -20.47
N ARG A 107 1.48 9.30 -20.12
CA ARG A 107 1.39 10.20 -18.96
C ARG A 107 0.08 11.00 -18.90
N PRO A 108 -0.42 11.62 -20.00
CA PRO A 108 -1.72 12.32 -19.93
C PRO A 108 -2.90 11.42 -19.57
N VAL A 109 -2.81 10.13 -19.95
CA VAL A 109 -3.83 9.13 -19.60
C VAL A 109 -3.73 8.74 -18.14
N GLN A 110 -2.50 8.54 -17.61
CA GLN A 110 -2.26 8.34 -16.18
C GLN A 110 -2.83 9.50 -15.35
N GLU A 111 -2.52 10.74 -15.73
CA GLU A 111 -3.01 11.94 -15.03
C GLU A 111 -4.55 12.02 -15.01
N LYS A 112 -5.19 11.75 -16.15
CA LYS A 112 -6.67 11.73 -16.23
C LYS A 112 -7.25 10.64 -15.32
N CYS A 113 -6.70 9.42 -15.38
CA CYS A 113 -7.14 8.30 -14.56
C CYS A 113 -6.95 8.58 -13.06
N TYR A 114 -5.82 9.21 -12.69
CA TYR A 114 -5.55 9.61 -11.31
C TYR A 114 -6.57 10.64 -10.79
N ARG A 115 -6.82 11.72 -11.54
CA ARG A 115 -7.81 12.77 -11.18
C ARG A 115 -9.19 12.18 -10.90
N VAL A 116 -9.66 11.29 -11.75
CA VAL A 116 -10.98 10.67 -11.57
C VAL A 116 -11.03 9.77 -10.32
N GLN A 117 -9.94 9.12 -9.97
CA GLN A 117 -9.86 8.31 -8.75
C GLN A 117 -9.75 9.20 -7.48
N LEU A 118 -9.12 10.38 -7.56
CA LEU A 118 -9.20 11.38 -6.49
C LEU A 118 -10.66 11.84 -6.27
N GLU A 119 -11.38 12.15 -7.34
CA GLU A 119 -12.80 12.51 -7.28
C GLU A 119 -13.66 11.38 -6.72
N LEU A 120 -13.37 10.13 -7.12
CA LEU A 120 -14.08 8.96 -6.60
C LEU A 120 -13.85 8.78 -5.10
N SER A 121 -12.62 8.97 -4.60
CA SER A 121 -12.31 8.92 -3.16
C SER A 121 -13.12 9.95 -2.36
N ILE A 122 -13.26 11.16 -2.90
CA ILE A 122 -14.06 12.22 -2.29
C ILE A 122 -15.54 11.83 -2.28
N GLU A 123 -16.05 11.32 -3.41
CA GLU A 123 -17.46 10.90 -3.58
C GLU A 123 -17.83 9.81 -2.56
N VAL A 124 -16.98 8.79 -2.40
CA VAL A 124 -17.27 7.65 -1.52
C VAL A 124 -16.75 7.83 -0.09
N SER A 125 -16.06 8.93 0.19
CA SER A 125 -15.45 9.23 1.50
C SER A 125 -14.52 8.14 2.01
N LYS A 126 -13.79 7.45 1.11
CA LYS A 126 -12.79 6.43 1.45
C LYS A 126 -11.36 6.95 1.23
N PRO A 127 -10.38 6.54 2.05
CA PRO A 127 -9.00 6.96 1.92
C PRO A 127 -8.38 6.55 0.58
N LEU A 128 -7.26 7.17 0.22
CA LEU A 128 -6.49 6.89 -0.99
C LEU A 128 -5.29 6.01 -0.69
N PHE A 129 -5.09 4.97 -1.50
CA PHE A 129 -3.88 4.15 -1.55
C PHE A 129 -3.09 4.51 -2.81
N LEU A 130 -1.99 5.28 -2.62
CA LEU A 130 -1.36 6.05 -3.67
C LEU A 130 -0.02 5.45 -4.11
N HIS A 131 0.17 5.36 -5.42
CA HIS A 131 1.42 5.02 -6.10
C HIS A 131 2.08 6.27 -6.67
N GLU A 132 3.33 6.52 -6.30
CA GLU A 132 4.14 7.56 -6.94
C GLU A 132 5.54 7.00 -7.28
N ARG A 133 5.92 7.10 -8.53
CA ARG A 133 7.25 6.72 -8.97
C ARG A 133 7.77 7.64 -10.07
N ALA A 134 8.90 8.32 -9.80
CA ALA A 134 9.54 9.27 -10.71
C ALA A 134 8.60 10.37 -11.25
N ALA A 135 7.54 10.69 -10.53
CA ALA A 135 6.49 11.63 -10.91
C ALA A 135 6.21 12.69 -9.83
N PHE A 136 7.02 12.78 -8.78
CA PHE A 136 6.79 13.54 -7.56
C PHE A 136 6.22 14.93 -7.81
N LYS A 137 6.87 15.75 -8.67
CA LYS A 137 6.40 17.12 -8.94
C LYS A 137 4.98 17.11 -9.50
N ARG A 138 4.74 16.33 -10.56
CA ARG A 138 3.45 16.30 -11.24
C ARG A 138 2.37 15.66 -10.40
N PHE A 139 2.72 14.62 -9.64
CA PHE A 139 1.84 13.99 -8.67
C PHE A 139 1.33 14.99 -7.63
N ASN A 140 2.23 15.79 -7.05
CA ASN A 140 1.85 16.82 -6.08
C ASN A 140 1.03 17.95 -6.69
N GLU A 141 1.38 18.45 -7.89
CA GLU A 141 0.59 19.46 -8.59
C GLU A 141 -0.88 19.02 -8.75
N ILE A 142 -1.10 17.77 -9.16
CA ILE A 142 -2.46 17.24 -9.31
C ILE A 142 -3.12 17.03 -7.95
N THR A 143 -2.43 16.44 -6.99
CA THR A 143 -3.00 16.15 -5.67
C THR A 143 -3.41 17.42 -4.94
N ASP A 144 -2.63 18.49 -5.06
CA ASP A 144 -2.89 19.78 -4.41
C ASP A 144 -4.21 20.43 -4.85
N GLU A 145 -4.67 20.16 -6.07
CA GLU A 145 -6.00 20.63 -6.54
C GLU A 145 -7.16 19.99 -5.74
N TYR A 146 -6.92 18.86 -5.07
CA TYR A 146 -7.93 18.11 -4.33
C TYR A 146 -7.67 18.04 -2.81
N LEU A 147 -6.51 18.53 -2.33
CA LEU A 147 -5.97 18.28 -0.99
C LEU A 147 -6.98 18.49 0.15
N TYR A 148 -7.76 19.57 0.10
CA TYR A 148 -8.72 19.91 1.16
C TYR A 148 -10.04 19.11 1.09
N ARG A 149 -10.17 18.23 0.11
CA ARG A 149 -11.38 17.44 -0.14
C ARG A 149 -11.17 15.96 0.06
N ILE A 150 -9.97 15.46 -0.19
CA ILE A 150 -9.64 14.03 0.00
C ILE A 150 -9.67 13.67 1.49
N PRO A 151 -10.24 12.50 1.87
CA PRO A 151 -10.38 12.14 3.29
C PRO A 151 -9.05 11.92 3.99
N LYS A 152 -8.26 10.98 3.47
CA LYS A 152 -6.91 10.61 3.94
C LYS A 152 -6.15 10.01 2.76
N ALA A 153 -4.81 10.00 2.83
CA ALA A 153 -3.98 9.36 1.81
C ALA A 153 -2.76 8.67 2.41
N VAL A 154 -2.39 7.52 1.87
CA VAL A 154 -1.11 6.86 2.10
C VAL A 154 -0.36 6.75 0.78
N VAL A 155 0.90 7.20 0.76
CA VAL A 155 1.82 6.90 -0.33
C VAL A 155 2.46 5.56 0.01
N HIS A 156 2.01 4.50 -0.67
CA HIS A 156 2.49 3.16 -0.40
C HIS A 156 3.86 2.91 -1.04
N CYS A 157 4.56 1.89 -0.58
CA CYS A 157 5.88 1.49 -1.07
C CYS A 157 6.84 2.67 -1.27
N PHE A 158 6.85 3.60 -0.28
CA PHE A 158 7.60 4.84 -0.39
C PHE A 158 9.11 4.57 -0.51
N THR A 159 9.71 5.10 -1.55
CA THR A 159 11.15 4.99 -1.83
C THR A 159 11.79 6.33 -2.19
N GLY A 160 11.08 7.42 -1.91
CA GLY A 160 11.53 8.79 -2.18
C GLY A 160 12.55 9.33 -1.18
N THR A 161 12.89 10.60 -1.33
CA THR A 161 13.85 11.33 -0.50
C THR A 161 13.22 11.81 0.82
N LEU A 162 14.05 12.28 1.75
CA LEU A 162 13.58 12.89 2.99
C LEU A 162 12.75 14.17 2.72
N GLU A 163 13.15 14.97 1.73
CA GLU A 163 12.42 16.19 1.35
C GLU A 163 11.03 15.85 0.81
N GLU A 164 10.90 14.79 0.01
CA GLU A 164 9.60 14.30 -0.49
C GLU A 164 8.73 13.77 0.67
N ALA A 165 9.33 13.03 1.60
CA ALA A 165 8.63 12.55 2.79
C ALA A 165 8.08 13.71 3.63
N LYS A 166 8.86 14.79 3.85
CA LYS A 166 8.40 15.99 4.57
C LYS A 166 7.18 16.60 3.90
N ILE A 167 7.22 16.78 2.57
CA ILE A 167 6.11 17.37 1.82
C ILE A 167 4.84 16.52 1.96
N TYR A 168 4.92 15.20 1.91
CA TYR A 168 3.77 14.33 2.13
C TYR A 168 3.24 14.41 3.56
N LEU A 169 4.13 14.43 4.56
CA LEU A 169 3.74 14.58 5.97
C LEU A 169 3.08 15.94 6.25
N ASP A 170 3.59 17.03 5.66
CA ASP A 170 3.00 18.38 5.79
C ASP A 170 1.57 18.44 5.18
N LYS A 171 1.27 17.59 4.19
CA LYS A 171 -0.07 17.40 3.63
C LYS A 171 -0.96 16.50 4.50
N GLY A 172 -0.45 15.95 5.59
CA GLY A 172 -1.16 15.02 6.47
C GLY A 172 -1.21 13.59 5.94
N PHE A 173 -0.38 13.24 4.96
CA PHE A 173 -0.34 11.89 4.39
C PHE A 173 0.41 10.92 5.30
N TYR A 174 0.12 9.65 5.11
CA TYR A 174 0.85 8.51 5.67
C TYR A 174 1.83 7.96 4.65
N LEU A 175 2.86 7.27 5.12
CA LEU A 175 3.86 6.62 4.27
C LEU A 175 3.91 5.12 4.58
N GLY A 176 3.80 4.30 3.52
CA GLY A 176 3.93 2.84 3.59
C GLY A 176 5.36 2.41 3.30
N PHE A 177 5.91 1.51 4.10
CA PHE A 177 7.28 1.03 3.98
C PHE A 177 7.34 -0.48 3.79
N THR A 178 8.12 -0.91 2.80
CA THR A 178 8.32 -2.31 2.42
C THR A 178 9.68 -2.84 2.86
N GLY A 179 9.99 -4.07 2.47
CA GLY A 179 11.32 -4.66 2.60
C GLY A 179 12.46 -3.87 1.93
N ALA A 180 12.14 -2.90 1.07
CA ALA A 180 13.11 -1.99 0.44
C ALA A 180 14.03 -1.29 1.45
N ILE A 181 13.50 -0.92 2.62
CA ILE A 181 14.24 -0.23 3.68
C ILE A 181 15.44 -1.04 4.23
N SER A 182 15.46 -2.34 4.00
CA SER A 182 16.56 -3.24 4.38
C SER A 182 17.63 -3.40 3.31
N ASP A 183 17.40 -2.89 2.08
CA ASP A 183 18.36 -2.96 0.97
C ASP A 183 19.31 -1.76 0.97
N GLN A 184 20.37 -1.87 1.76
CA GLN A 184 21.41 -0.86 1.93
C GLN A 184 22.16 -0.49 0.62
N ASN A 185 22.11 -1.35 -0.39
CA ASN A 185 22.78 -1.06 -1.66
C ASN A 185 21.94 -0.13 -2.55
N ARG A 186 20.61 -0.27 -2.52
CA ARG A 186 19.70 0.48 -3.40
C ARG A 186 19.01 1.64 -2.71
N PHE A 187 18.71 1.51 -1.43
CA PHE A 187 17.80 2.40 -0.70
C PHE A 187 18.40 2.92 0.61
N LYS A 188 19.72 3.09 0.69
CA LYS A 188 20.40 3.60 1.89
C LYS A 188 19.84 4.94 2.38
N HIS A 189 19.39 5.80 1.47
CA HIS A 189 18.77 7.10 1.80
C HIS A 189 17.48 6.95 2.63
N LEU A 190 16.80 5.80 2.57
CA LEU A 190 15.62 5.57 3.40
C LEU A 190 15.92 5.49 4.89
N GLU A 191 17.17 5.30 5.32
CA GLU A 191 17.50 5.31 6.75
C GLU A 191 17.16 6.65 7.41
N GLU A 192 17.46 7.77 6.75
CA GLU A 192 17.14 9.09 7.28
C GLU A 192 15.63 9.35 7.24
N VAL A 193 14.93 8.88 6.20
CA VAL A 193 13.48 8.95 6.10
C VAL A 193 12.83 8.19 7.27
N ILE A 194 13.22 6.93 7.50
CA ILE A 194 12.70 6.12 8.61
C ILE A 194 12.93 6.78 9.96
N ARG A 195 14.11 7.36 10.19
CA ARG A 195 14.40 8.09 11.44
C ARG A 195 13.52 9.32 11.62
N TYR A 196 13.17 9.99 10.56
CA TYR A 196 12.39 11.24 10.57
C TYR A 196 10.90 11.01 10.71
N VAL A 197 10.31 10.08 9.91
CA VAL A 197 8.86 9.86 9.86
C VAL A 197 8.34 9.38 11.23
N PRO A 198 7.34 10.05 11.84
CA PRO A 198 6.77 9.62 13.10
C PRO A 198 5.98 8.30 12.93
N LEU A 199 5.93 7.47 13.96
CA LEU A 199 5.30 6.14 13.87
C LEU A 199 3.80 6.20 13.59
N ASP A 200 3.10 7.20 14.11
CA ASP A 200 1.68 7.44 13.87
C ASP A 200 1.34 7.90 12.45
N ARG A 201 2.36 8.13 11.62
CA ARG A 201 2.28 8.43 10.17
C ARG A 201 2.92 7.37 9.31
N MET A 202 3.37 6.28 9.93
CA MET A 202 4.06 5.18 9.29
C MET A 202 3.17 3.95 9.24
N MET A 203 3.15 3.27 8.10
CA MET A 203 2.53 1.96 7.92
C MET A 203 3.55 1.00 7.33
N ILE A 204 3.34 -0.29 7.51
CA ILE A 204 4.22 -1.33 6.98
C ILE A 204 3.46 -2.25 6.05
N GLU A 205 4.16 -2.74 5.04
CA GLU A 205 3.61 -3.61 4.02
C GLU A 205 4.69 -4.53 3.44
N THR A 206 4.26 -5.61 2.84
CA THR A 206 5.19 -6.48 2.11
C THR A 206 5.29 -6.11 0.65
N ASP A 207 4.23 -5.62 0.04
CA ASP A 207 4.06 -5.53 -1.43
C ASP A 207 4.33 -6.89 -2.11
N ALA A 208 4.06 -7.97 -1.36
CA ALA A 208 4.33 -9.33 -1.84
C ALA A 208 3.57 -9.62 -3.15
N PRO A 209 4.20 -10.33 -4.09
CA PRO A 209 5.44 -11.11 -4.03
C PRO A 209 6.74 -10.33 -4.26
N PHE A 210 6.68 -9.00 -4.31
CA PHE A 210 7.80 -8.10 -4.57
C PHE A 210 8.50 -7.68 -3.27
N MET A 211 9.49 -6.80 -3.35
CA MET A 211 10.13 -6.07 -2.24
C MET A 211 10.64 -6.93 -1.08
N LEU A 212 11.16 -8.15 -1.37
CA LEU A 212 11.67 -9.10 -0.37
C LEU A 212 12.72 -8.45 0.56
N PRO A 213 12.52 -8.47 1.89
CA PRO A 213 13.49 -7.94 2.86
C PRO A 213 14.86 -8.61 2.73
N LYS A 214 15.94 -7.83 2.91
CA LYS A 214 17.33 -8.32 2.82
C LYS A 214 17.92 -8.78 4.16
N ASN A 215 17.28 -8.45 5.26
CA ASN A 215 17.68 -8.80 6.63
C ASN A 215 17.16 -10.18 7.09
N MET A 216 16.52 -10.93 6.21
CA MET A 216 16.02 -12.27 6.52
C MET A 216 17.00 -13.37 6.08
N PRO A 217 16.87 -14.60 6.63
CA PRO A 217 17.68 -15.74 6.21
C PRO A 217 17.58 -16.00 4.71
N ARG A 218 18.66 -16.51 4.10
CA ARG A 218 18.64 -16.88 2.69
C ARG A 218 17.63 -17.99 2.44
N MET A 219 16.74 -17.76 1.49
CA MET A 219 15.74 -18.73 1.04
C MET A 219 16.06 -19.21 -0.39
N GLN A 220 15.64 -20.42 -0.72
CA GLN A 220 15.73 -20.96 -2.09
C GLN A 220 14.80 -20.22 -3.04
N ASN A 221 13.58 -19.93 -2.59
CA ASN A 221 12.60 -19.11 -3.31
C ASN A 221 12.77 -17.65 -2.88
N ARG A 222 12.90 -16.73 -3.86
CA ARG A 222 13.03 -15.28 -3.62
C ARG A 222 11.68 -14.55 -3.65
N ARG A 223 10.59 -15.27 -3.54
CA ARG A 223 9.25 -14.71 -3.48
C ARG A 223 8.98 -14.13 -2.09
N ASN A 224 8.55 -12.88 -2.02
CA ASN A 224 8.08 -12.27 -0.77
C ASN A 224 6.70 -12.82 -0.39
N GLU A 225 6.39 -12.81 0.92
CA GLU A 225 5.10 -13.24 1.48
C GLU A 225 4.73 -12.34 2.68
N PRO A 226 3.42 -12.21 3.02
CA PRO A 226 2.99 -11.45 4.20
C PRO A 226 3.64 -11.92 5.50
N ALA A 227 3.94 -13.21 5.63
CA ALA A 227 4.65 -13.80 6.76
C ALA A 227 6.00 -13.13 7.06
N PHE A 228 6.55 -12.36 6.11
CA PHE A 228 7.83 -11.66 6.25
C PHE A 228 7.71 -10.20 6.69
N LEU A 229 6.49 -9.71 6.91
CA LEU A 229 6.25 -8.35 7.41
C LEU A 229 7.02 -8.02 8.70
N PRO A 230 7.19 -8.94 9.68
CA PRO A 230 7.98 -8.69 10.88
C PRO A 230 9.44 -8.25 10.61
N TYR A 231 10.04 -8.63 9.48
CA TYR A 231 11.39 -8.18 9.11
C TYR A 231 11.43 -6.70 8.70
N VAL A 232 10.33 -6.18 8.16
CA VAL A 232 10.16 -4.73 7.89
C VAL A 232 10.12 -3.99 9.24
N ALA A 233 9.27 -4.43 10.17
CA ALA A 233 9.17 -3.86 11.51
C ALA A 233 10.52 -3.93 12.27
N GLN A 234 11.25 -5.03 12.14
CA GLN A 234 12.58 -5.20 12.73
C GLN A 234 13.59 -4.16 12.20
N THR A 235 13.57 -3.88 10.89
CA THR A 235 14.43 -2.86 10.29
C THR A 235 14.09 -1.47 10.84
N ILE A 236 12.82 -1.12 10.92
CA ILE A 236 12.35 0.16 11.48
C ILE A 236 12.79 0.30 12.94
N ALA A 237 12.56 -0.72 13.75
CA ALA A 237 12.94 -0.76 15.18
C ALA A 237 14.45 -0.52 15.36
N HIS A 238 15.28 -1.18 14.55
CA HIS A 238 16.73 -1.00 14.54
C HIS A 238 17.12 0.44 14.18
N LEU A 239 16.57 1.01 13.12
CA LEU A 239 16.89 2.36 12.64
C LEU A 239 16.43 3.45 13.60
N LYS A 240 15.26 3.30 14.22
CA LYS A 240 14.71 4.22 15.22
C LYS A 240 15.26 4.00 16.63
N LYS A 241 15.94 2.88 16.89
CA LYS A 241 16.46 2.48 18.22
C LYS A 241 15.35 2.32 19.28
N ILE A 242 14.24 1.70 18.89
CA ILE A 242 13.10 1.40 19.72
C ILE A 242 12.77 -0.10 19.67
N SER A 243 11.81 -0.57 20.47
CA SER A 243 11.40 -1.96 20.46
C SER A 243 10.58 -2.33 19.22
N ILE A 244 10.66 -3.59 18.78
CA ILE A 244 9.80 -4.12 17.71
C ILE A 244 8.32 -4.04 18.13
N SER A 245 8.03 -4.23 19.42
CA SER A 245 6.66 -4.15 19.94
C SER A 245 6.07 -2.76 19.80
N GLU A 246 6.87 -1.71 19.98
CA GLU A 246 6.45 -0.32 19.78
C GLU A 246 6.18 -0.06 18.29
N VAL A 247 7.07 -0.49 17.38
CA VAL A 247 6.81 -0.37 15.94
C VAL A 247 5.53 -1.11 15.55
N ALA A 248 5.38 -2.36 15.99
CA ALA A 248 4.20 -3.17 15.68
C ALA A 248 2.91 -2.51 16.18
N GLY A 249 2.89 -2.03 17.42
CA GLY A 249 1.71 -1.37 18.01
C GLY A 249 1.33 -0.11 17.25
N GLU A 250 2.26 0.81 17.09
CA GLU A 250 1.99 2.13 16.47
C GLU A 250 1.62 2.01 14.99
N THR A 251 2.34 1.19 14.20
CA THR A 251 2.02 1.04 12.77
C THR A 251 0.71 0.30 12.52
N THR A 252 0.36 -0.65 13.39
CA THR A 252 -0.94 -1.35 13.36
C THR A 252 -2.08 -0.39 13.71
N GLU A 253 -1.92 0.42 14.76
CA GLU A 253 -2.91 1.43 15.14
C GLU A 253 -3.08 2.50 14.04
N ALA A 254 -1.97 2.96 13.43
CA ALA A 254 -2.01 3.88 12.30
C ALA A 254 -2.81 3.30 11.13
N ALA A 255 -2.59 2.01 10.78
CA ALA A 255 -3.31 1.34 9.70
C ALA A 255 -4.81 1.19 10.02
N ARG A 256 -5.17 0.79 11.25
CA ARG A 256 -6.58 0.68 11.69
C ARG A 256 -7.31 2.01 11.59
N ASN A 257 -6.72 3.05 12.16
CA ASN A 257 -7.30 4.40 12.13
C ASN A 257 -7.41 4.97 10.73
N PHE A 258 -6.49 4.60 9.84
CA PHE A 258 -6.49 5.05 8.46
C PHE A 258 -7.60 4.39 7.65
N PHE A 259 -7.68 3.07 7.69
CA PHE A 259 -8.62 2.28 6.88
C PHE A 259 -9.99 2.10 7.53
N GLY A 260 -10.14 2.42 8.83
CA GLY A 260 -11.39 2.21 9.58
C GLY A 260 -11.72 0.73 9.76
N ILE A 261 -10.69 -0.11 9.98
CA ILE A 261 -10.84 -1.55 10.19
C ILE A 261 -10.70 -1.89 11.68
N GLU A 262 -11.62 -2.72 12.16
CA GLU A 262 -11.62 -3.23 13.54
C GLU A 262 -11.22 -4.71 13.58
N PHE A 263 -10.98 -5.26 14.78
CA PHE A 263 -10.75 -6.69 15.00
C PHE A 263 -12.02 -7.51 14.85
#